data_031f893c77d783628e97cf73a3c53cda
#
_entry.id   031f893c77d783628e97cf73a3c53cda
#
_cell.length_a   1.000
_cell.length_b   1.000
_cell.length_c   1.000
_cell.angle_alpha   90.00
_cell.angle_beta   90.00
_cell.angle_gamma   90.00
#
_symmetry.space_group_name_H-M   'P 1'
#
loop_
_entity.id
_entity.type
_entity.pdbx_description
1 polymer ?
#
loop_
_entity_poly.entity_id
_entity_poly.type
_entity_poly.pdbx_seq_one_letter_code
_entity_poly.pdbx_strand_id
1 'polypeptide(L)'
;TVVAEGAGTISGGQRQRILIARSIVNNPKIIYFDEATSALDNVNQALVCESLEKLNTTRVVIAHRLSTVLNCDRILVLEDGRIIESGNYEELMALDGRFAELARRQIA
;
A
#
# COMPACT_ATOMS: atom_id res chain seq x y z
N THR A 1 -5.29 6.40 -24.74
CA THR A 1 -3.87 6.12 -24.97
C THR A 1 -3.65 4.63 -25.11
N VAL A 2 -3.10 4.23 -26.24
CA VAL A 2 -2.82 2.82 -26.49
C VAL A 2 -1.42 2.48 -25.97
N VAL A 3 -1.35 1.50 -25.09
CA VAL A 3 -0.08 0.96 -24.60
C VAL A 3 0.13 -0.37 -25.30
N ALA A 4 1.22 -0.50 -26.04
CA ALA A 4 1.53 -1.73 -26.76
C ALA A 4 1.84 -2.85 -25.76
N GLU A 5 1.20 -3.99 -25.95
CA GLU A 5 1.46 -5.16 -25.12
C GLU A 5 2.92 -5.61 -25.31
N GLY A 6 3.61 -5.85 -24.19
CA GLY A 6 5.00 -6.26 -24.22
C GLY A 6 6.00 -5.17 -24.63
N ALA A 7 5.58 -3.92 -24.66
CA ALA A 7 6.47 -2.81 -25.01
C ALA A 7 7.59 -2.66 -23.99
N GLY A 8 8.84 -2.92 -24.41
CA GLY A 8 10.02 -2.79 -23.57
C GLY A 8 10.41 -1.34 -23.26
N THR A 9 9.65 -0.37 -23.80
CA THR A 9 9.91 1.05 -23.63
C THR A 9 9.27 1.65 -22.39
N ILE A 10 8.36 0.93 -21.72
CA ILE A 10 7.66 1.39 -20.53
C ILE A 10 8.29 0.75 -19.29
N SER A 11 8.74 1.56 -18.34
CA SER A 11 9.29 1.06 -17.08
C SER A 11 8.21 0.37 -16.23
N GLY A 12 8.63 -0.49 -15.30
CA GLY A 12 7.72 -1.15 -14.38
C GLY A 12 6.91 -0.14 -13.56
N GLY A 13 7.55 0.95 -13.11
CA GLY A 13 6.87 2.00 -12.36
C GLY A 13 5.83 2.76 -13.20
N GLN A 14 6.15 3.04 -14.45
CA GLN A 14 5.22 3.68 -15.38
C GLN A 14 4.01 2.79 -15.65
N ARG A 15 4.25 1.50 -15.87
CA ARG A 15 3.19 0.52 -16.07
C ARG A 15 2.26 0.47 -14.87
N GLN A 16 2.83 0.45 -13.67
CA GLN A 16 2.06 0.42 -12.43
C GLN A 16 1.18 1.67 -12.30
N ARG A 17 1.72 2.85 -12.59
CA ARG A 17 0.95 4.10 -12.57
C ARG A 17 -0.20 4.10 -13.55
N ILE A 18 -0.01 3.54 -14.75
CA ILE A 18 -1.08 3.42 -15.74
C ILE A 18 -2.20 2.51 -15.21
N LEU A 19 -1.85 1.38 -14.60
CA LEU A 19 -2.82 0.47 -14.02
C LEU A 19 -3.61 1.12 -12.89
N ILE A 20 -2.94 1.90 -12.04
CA ILE A 20 -3.59 2.65 -10.97
C ILE A 20 -4.54 3.69 -11.55
N ALA A 21 -4.11 4.44 -12.56
CA ALA A 21 -4.96 5.43 -13.21
C ALA A 21 -6.22 4.80 -13.81
N ARG A 22 -6.10 3.63 -14.42
CA ARG A 22 -7.24 2.88 -14.94
C ARG A 22 -8.23 2.49 -13.84
N SER A 23 -7.71 2.08 -12.70
CA SER A 23 -8.53 1.72 -11.54
C SER A 23 -9.35 2.89 -11.02
N ILE A 24 -8.81 4.10 -11.13
CA ILE A 24 -9.41 5.32 -10.58
C ILE A 24 -10.48 5.93 -11.49
N VAL A 25 -10.37 5.70 -12.80
CA VAL A 25 -11.25 6.35 -13.81
C VAL A 25 -12.74 6.17 -13.50
N ASN A 26 -13.13 5.06 -12.91
CA ASN A 26 -14.52 4.75 -12.59
C ASN A 26 -14.94 5.16 -11.18
N ASN A 27 -14.14 5.97 -10.48
CA ASN A 27 -14.38 6.41 -9.09
C ASN A 27 -14.73 5.23 -8.17
N PRO A 28 -13.85 4.24 -8.03
CA PRO A 28 -14.14 3.09 -7.18
C PRO A 28 -14.26 3.51 -5.71
N LYS A 29 -15.08 2.79 -4.95
CA LYS A 29 -15.24 3.02 -3.51
C LYS A 29 -14.14 2.36 -2.71
N ILE A 30 -13.55 1.29 -3.23
CA ILE A 30 -12.47 0.53 -2.59
C ILE A 30 -11.38 0.28 -3.61
N ILE A 31 -10.13 0.54 -3.23
CA ILE A 31 -8.96 0.25 -4.04
C ILE A 31 -8.05 -0.68 -3.27
N TYR A 32 -7.61 -1.76 -3.91
CA TYR A 32 -6.63 -2.70 -3.34
C TYR A 32 -5.26 -2.43 -3.95
N PHE A 33 -4.25 -2.34 -3.11
CA PHE A 33 -2.87 -2.12 -3.53
C PHE A 33 -1.95 -3.11 -2.83
N ASP A 34 -1.24 -3.93 -3.61
CA ASP A 34 -0.28 -4.89 -3.05
C ASP A 34 1.14 -4.35 -3.25
N GLU A 35 1.78 -3.94 -2.16
CA GLU A 35 3.13 -3.38 -2.18
C GLU A 35 4.18 -4.38 -2.66
N ALA A 36 3.98 -5.66 -2.35
CA ALA A 36 4.93 -6.71 -2.75
C ALA A 36 5.02 -6.88 -4.27
N THR A 37 3.93 -6.61 -5.00
CA THR A 37 3.87 -6.72 -6.45
C THR A 37 4.10 -5.38 -7.15
N SER A 38 4.26 -4.30 -6.40
CA SER A 38 4.45 -2.97 -6.94
C SER A 38 5.87 -2.79 -7.46
N ALA A 39 6.00 -2.20 -8.67
CA ALA A 39 7.28 -1.83 -9.24
C ALA A 39 7.68 -0.38 -8.90
N LEU A 40 6.88 0.30 -8.08
CA LEU A 40 7.14 1.69 -7.70
C LEU A 40 8.26 1.79 -6.67
N ASP A 41 9.14 2.78 -6.82
CA ASP A 41 10.09 3.16 -5.79
C ASP A 41 9.39 3.96 -4.68
N ASN A 42 10.12 4.28 -3.61
CA ASN A 42 9.54 4.98 -2.45
C ASN A 42 8.94 6.35 -2.82
N VAL A 43 9.60 7.10 -3.71
CA VAL A 43 9.15 8.44 -4.10
C VAL A 43 7.86 8.36 -4.91
N ASN A 44 7.83 7.50 -5.92
CA ASN A 44 6.66 7.33 -6.77
C ASN A 44 5.49 6.74 -5.99
N GLN A 45 5.76 5.82 -5.07
CA GLN A 45 4.74 5.27 -4.20
C GLN A 45 4.08 6.34 -3.33
N ALA A 46 4.88 7.23 -2.75
CA ALA A 46 4.36 8.33 -1.93
C ALA A 46 3.47 9.26 -2.76
N LEU A 47 3.87 9.59 -3.98
CA LEU A 47 3.08 10.43 -4.88
C LEU A 47 1.74 9.79 -5.25
N VAL A 48 1.75 8.49 -5.53
CA VAL A 48 0.52 7.74 -5.84
C VAL A 48 -0.40 7.70 -4.62
N CYS A 49 0.13 7.42 -3.44
CA CYS A 49 -0.66 7.39 -2.21
C CYS A 49 -1.30 8.74 -1.93
N GLU A 50 -0.55 9.84 -2.10
CA GLU A 50 -1.07 11.19 -1.93
C GLU A 50 -2.22 11.48 -2.90
N SER A 51 -2.07 11.08 -4.16
CA SER A 51 -3.12 11.24 -5.16
C SER A 51 -4.37 10.45 -4.82
N LEU A 52 -4.22 9.24 -4.31
CA LEU A 52 -5.34 8.39 -3.89
C LEU A 52 -6.07 8.95 -2.68
N GLU A 53 -5.35 9.57 -1.73
CA GLU A 53 -5.97 10.21 -0.57
C GLU A 53 -6.95 11.30 -0.95
N LYS A 54 -6.65 12.07 -2.00
CA LYS A 54 -7.49 13.16 -2.48
C LYS A 54 -8.83 12.68 -3.04
N LEU A 55 -8.93 11.39 -3.39
CA LEU A 55 -10.14 10.82 -3.98
C LEU A 55 -11.18 10.39 -2.95
N ASN A 56 -10.86 10.48 -1.67
CA ASN A 56 -11.74 10.06 -0.58
C ASN A 56 -12.24 8.62 -0.76
N THR A 57 -11.34 7.74 -1.21
CA THR A 57 -11.62 6.33 -1.48
C THR A 57 -11.02 5.47 -0.38
N THR A 58 -11.72 4.42 0.03
CA THR A 58 -11.18 3.44 0.97
C THR A 58 -10.06 2.66 0.29
N ARG A 59 -8.89 2.64 0.90
CA ARG A 59 -7.73 1.92 0.39
C ARG A 59 -7.39 0.76 1.29
N VAL A 60 -7.22 -0.41 0.69
CA VAL A 60 -6.70 -1.58 1.38
C VAL A 60 -5.32 -1.85 0.80
N VAL A 61 -4.30 -1.72 1.64
CA VAL A 61 -2.91 -1.88 1.23
C VAL A 61 -2.31 -3.11 1.89
N ILE A 62 -1.76 -4.01 1.09
CA ILE A 62 -0.96 -5.11 1.61
C ILE A 62 0.47 -4.60 1.69
N ALA A 63 0.88 -4.21 2.91
CA ALA A 63 2.10 -3.47 3.13
C ALA A 63 3.22 -4.35 3.67
N HIS A 64 4.42 -4.12 3.18
CA HIS A 64 5.65 -4.74 3.64
C HIS A 64 6.64 -3.72 4.21
N ARG A 65 6.33 -2.42 4.07
CA ARG A 65 7.18 -1.33 4.55
C ARG A 65 6.50 -0.61 5.70
N LEU A 66 7.26 -0.35 6.74
CA LEU A 66 6.76 0.39 7.89
C LEU A 66 6.24 1.78 7.50
N SER A 67 6.95 2.46 6.60
CA SER A 67 6.56 3.79 6.13
C SER A 67 5.13 3.82 5.54
N THR A 68 4.70 2.74 4.93
CA THR A 68 3.35 2.65 4.36
C THR A 68 2.29 2.58 5.46
N VAL A 69 2.55 1.80 6.52
CA VAL A 69 1.54 1.57 7.57
C VAL A 69 1.44 2.71 8.57
N LEU A 70 2.49 3.54 8.72
CA LEU A 70 2.48 4.65 9.67
C LEU A 70 1.31 5.62 9.48
N ASN A 71 0.89 5.83 8.24
CA ASN A 71 -0.17 6.78 7.90
C ASN A 71 -1.53 6.11 7.66
N CYS A 72 -1.65 4.82 7.93
CA CYS A 72 -2.92 4.14 7.79
C CYS A 72 -3.84 4.43 8.97
N ASP A 73 -5.13 4.59 8.69
CA ASP A 73 -6.14 4.80 9.74
C ASP A 73 -6.30 3.56 10.60
N ARG A 74 -6.16 2.39 9.99
CA ARG A 74 -6.28 1.13 10.68
C ARG A 74 -5.32 0.10 10.07
N ILE A 75 -4.65 -0.62 10.93
CA ILE A 75 -3.71 -1.67 10.57
C ILE A 75 -4.27 -3.01 11.05
N LEU A 76 -4.27 -3.99 10.16
CA LEU A 76 -4.66 -5.36 10.49
C LEU A 76 -3.43 -6.25 10.36
N VAL A 77 -3.12 -7.01 11.40
CA VAL A 77 -2.03 -7.98 11.36
C VAL A 77 -2.63 -9.36 11.18
N LEU A 78 -2.23 -10.01 10.09
CA LEU A 78 -2.74 -11.35 9.73
C LEU A 78 -1.68 -12.40 9.99
N GLU A 79 -2.10 -13.50 10.58
CA GLU A 79 -1.26 -14.67 10.78
C GLU A 79 -2.13 -15.93 10.69
N ASP A 80 -1.69 -16.89 9.88
CA ASP A 80 -2.40 -18.16 9.68
C ASP A 80 -3.88 -17.96 9.29
N GLY A 81 -4.13 -16.97 8.42
CA GLY A 81 -5.48 -16.68 7.92
C GLY A 81 -6.38 -15.99 8.93
N ARG A 82 -5.84 -15.48 10.03
CA ARG A 82 -6.62 -14.81 11.07
C ARG A 82 -6.05 -13.43 11.36
N ILE A 83 -6.95 -12.51 11.74
CA ILE A 83 -6.55 -11.19 12.24
C ILE A 83 -6.17 -11.37 13.71
N ILE A 84 -4.89 -11.20 14.02
CA ILE A 84 -4.40 -11.35 15.40
C ILE A 84 -4.27 -10.03 16.14
N GLU A 85 -4.09 -8.92 15.40
CA GLU A 85 -4.00 -7.57 15.97
C GLU A 85 -4.72 -6.60 15.04
N SER A 86 -5.33 -5.57 15.62
CA SER A 86 -6.04 -4.54 14.87
C SER A 86 -5.98 -3.22 15.64
N GLY A 87 -5.69 -2.13 14.93
CA GLY A 87 -5.63 -0.80 15.52
C GLY A 87 -4.81 0.14 14.67
N ASN A 88 -4.52 1.34 15.18
CA ASN A 88 -3.58 2.25 14.55
C ASN A 88 -2.15 1.92 14.97
N TYR A 89 -1.18 2.63 14.42
CA TYR A 89 0.24 2.40 14.73
C TYR A 89 0.52 2.48 16.23
N GLU A 90 0.03 3.53 16.88
CA GLU A 90 0.29 3.75 18.32
C GLU A 90 -0.32 2.63 19.18
N GLU A 91 -1.54 2.23 18.88
CA GLU A 91 -2.23 1.17 19.58
C GLU A 91 -1.48 -0.17 19.47
N LEU A 92 -1.04 -0.50 18.26
CA LEU A 92 -0.33 -1.76 18.03
C LEU A 92 1.07 -1.78 18.66
N MET A 93 1.75 -0.63 18.68
CA MET A 93 3.03 -0.53 19.37
C MET A 93 2.85 -0.66 20.89
N ALA A 94 1.76 -0.12 21.44
CA ALA A 94 1.44 -0.23 22.87
C ALA A 94 1.12 -1.67 23.28
N LEU A 95 0.55 -2.47 22.36
CA LEU A 95 0.30 -3.89 22.63
C LEU A 95 1.60 -4.69 22.77
N ASP A 96 2.70 -4.20 22.21
CA ASP A 96 4.00 -4.87 22.22
C ASP A 96 3.94 -6.32 21.72
N GLY A 97 3.11 -6.54 20.70
CA GLY A 97 2.88 -7.85 20.11
C GLY A 97 3.62 -8.07 18.80
N ARG A 98 2.98 -8.78 17.89
CA ARG A 98 3.58 -9.15 16.60
C ARG A 98 3.92 -7.96 15.72
N PHE A 99 3.02 -6.96 15.65
CA PHE A 99 3.28 -5.75 14.88
C PHE A 99 4.48 -4.99 15.42
N ALA A 100 4.56 -4.80 16.71
CA ALA A 100 5.68 -4.09 17.34
C ALA A 100 7.01 -4.80 17.06
N GLU A 101 7.03 -6.11 17.10
CA GLU A 101 8.20 -6.92 16.75
C GLU A 101 8.65 -6.66 15.31
N LEU A 102 7.71 -6.71 14.35
CA LEU A 102 8.00 -6.46 12.94
C LEU A 102 8.48 -5.03 12.71
N ALA A 103 7.86 -4.05 13.36
CA ALA A 103 8.23 -2.65 13.24
C ALA A 103 9.67 -2.41 13.74
N ARG A 104 10.04 -2.99 14.86
CA ARG A 104 11.39 -2.86 15.42
C ARG A 104 12.45 -3.44 14.49
N ARG A 105 12.15 -4.52 13.81
CA ARG A 105 13.08 -5.13 12.84
C ARG A 105 13.37 -4.20 11.66
N GLN A 106 12.40 -3.42 11.23
CA GLN A 106 12.57 -2.49 10.12
C GLN A 106 13.32 -1.21 10.53
N ILE A 107 13.20 -0.81 11.79
CA ILE A 107 13.89 0.36 12.32
C ILE A 107 15.36 0.02 12.63
N ALA A 108 15.62 -1.18 13.04
CA ALA A 108 16.97 -1.67 13.34
C ALA A 108 17.72 -1.98 12.04
#